data_52a9b79b69ca179442c950336b65eea9
#
_entry.id   52a9b79b69ca179442c950336b65eea9
#
_cell.length_a   1.000
_cell.length_b   1.000
_cell.length_c   1.000
_cell.angle_alpha   90.00
_cell.angle_beta   90.00
_cell.angle_gamma   90.00
#
_symmetry.space_group_name_H-M   'P 1'
#
loop_
_entity.id
_entity.type
_entity.pdbx_description
1 polymer ?
#
loop_
_entity_poly.entity_id
_entity_poly.type
_entity_poly.pdbx_seq_one_letter_code
_entity_poly.pdbx_strand_id
1 'polypeptide(L)'
;MIKHVFFDLDRTLWDFEKNSHNELVNLWSKHQLHQKGISLPEEFIRIYKRINEDCWTLYRDNAITKEDLRTKRFANTLEYFGILDAKLAESIGHDYVTNCPYRTELFPNVFEIIDYLKSKYELHIITNGFEEVQHVKMKQSNLTEHFSEIITSEKAGAKKPHPQIFAYAVEKVGVSAQDCVMIGDDLLCDIEGAVDFGMQAIYFNPHKVKHNLNVLGNVQDLIEIKAFL
;
A
#
# COMPACT_ATOMS: atom_id res chain seq x y z
N MET A 1 21.54 0.87 17.47
CA MET A 1 20.90 -0.51 17.53
C MET A 1 19.43 -0.31 17.20
N ILE A 2 18.84 -1.12 16.30
CA ILE A 2 17.43 -1.00 15.91
C ILE A 2 16.53 -1.13 17.15
N LYS A 3 15.55 -0.25 17.27
CA LYS A 3 14.53 -0.24 18.33
C LYS A 3 13.12 -0.10 17.76
N HIS A 4 13.00 0.49 16.57
CA HIS A 4 11.72 0.79 15.92
C HIS A 4 11.69 0.17 14.53
N VAL A 5 10.58 -0.53 14.23
CA VAL A 5 10.32 -1.16 12.93
C VAL A 5 9.12 -0.47 12.31
N PHE A 6 9.30 0.10 11.14
CA PHE A 6 8.26 0.71 10.34
C PHE A 6 7.91 -0.21 9.19
N PHE A 7 6.63 -0.51 9.04
CA PHE A 7 6.12 -1.29 7.91
C PHE A 7 5.35 -0.40 6.95
N ASP A 8 5.48 -0.66 5.66
CA ASP A 8 4.41 -0.32 4.74
C ASP A 8 3.22 -1.25 4.97
N LEU A 9 2.03 -0.86 4.49
CA LEU A 9 0.81 -1.65 4.68
C LEU A 9 0.42 -2.43 3.42
N ASP A 10 0.18 -1.71 2.31
CA ASP A 10 -0.34 -2.29 1.07
C ASP A 10 0.76 -3.04 0.31
N ARG A 11 0.52 -4.29 -0.08
CA ARG A 11 1.50 -5.20 -0.69
C ARG A 11 2.65 -5.65 0.22
N THR A 12 2.65 -5.20 1.48
CA THR A 12 3.63 -5.64 2.48
C THR A 12 2.97 -6.50 3.55
N LEU A 13 1.99 -5.98 4.26
CA LEU A 13 1.20 -6.74 5.25
C LEU A 13 -0.17 -7.12 4.69
N TRP A 14 -0.86 -6.16 4.09
CA TRP A 14 -2.17 -6.33 3.49
C TRP A 14 -2.02 -6.71 2.01
N ASP A 15 -2.53 -7.90 1.63
CA ASP A 15 -2.44 -8.42 0.26
C ASP A 15 -3.35 -7.61 -0.67
N PHE A 16 -2.81 -6.47 -1.12
CA PHE A 16 -3.52 -5.54 -2.00
C PHE A 16 -3.99 -6.22 -3.28
N GLU A 17 -3.17 -7.07 -3.88
CA GLU A 17 -3.48 -7.70 -5.15
C GLU A 17 -4.70 -8.63 -5.04
N LYS A 18 -4.77 -9.42 -3.98
CA LYS A 18 -5.88 -10.35 -3.73
C LYS A 18 -7.14 -9.61 -3.31
N ASN A 19 -7.03 -8.66 -2.40
CA ASN A 19 -8.17 -7.90 -1.92
C ASN A 19 -8.80 -7.02 -3.02
N SER A 20 -7.96 -6.29 -3.76
CA SER A 20 -8.38 -5.47 -4.89
C SER A 20 -9.02 -6.32 -6.00
N HIS A 21 -8.40 -7.46 -6.36
CA HIS A 21 -8.95 -8.39 -7.34
C HIS A 21 -10.36 -8.83 -6.97
N ASN A 22 -10.53 -9.31 -5.74
CA ASN A 22 -11.82 -9.79 -5.24
C ASN A 22 -12.90 -8.69 -5.24
N GLU A 23 -12.51 -7.45 -4.92
CA GLU A 23 -13.45 -6.33 -4.99
C GLU A 23 -13.80 -5.96 -6.43
N LEU A 24 -12.84 -5.92 -7.33
CA LEU A 24 -13.08 -5.61 -8.74
C LEU A 24 -13.98 -6.63 -9.43
N VAL A 25 -13.88 -7.93 -9.09
CA VAL A 25 -14.83 -8.95 -9.54
C VAL A 25 -16.26 -8.63 -9.08
N ASN A 26 -16.43 -8.26 -7.80
CA ASN A 26 -17.74 -7.86 -7.26
C ASN A 26 -18.30 -6.65 -7.98
N LEU A 27 -17.46 -5.61 -8.21
CA LEU A 27 -17.88 -4.39 -8.91
C LEU A 27 -18.25 -4.66 -10.36
N TRP A 28 -17.48 -5.51 -11.06
CA TRP A 28 -17.81 -5.92 -12.42
C TRP A 28 -19.21 -6.56 -12.49
N SER A 29 -19.53 -7.43 -11.54
CA SER A 29 -20.86 -8.05 -11.43
C SER A 29 -21.95 -7.04 -11.01
N LYS A 30 -21.71 -6.26 -9.94
CA LYS A 30 -22.66 -5.28 -9.38
C LYS A 30 -23.09 -4.25 -10.42
N HIS A 31 -22.14 -3.72 -11.19
CA HIS A 31 -22.38 -2.71 -12.22
C HIS A 31 -22.72 -3.30 -13.58
N GLN A 32 -22.90 -4.64 -13.66
CA GLN A 32 -23.29 -5.37 -14.88
C GLN A 32 -22.40 -5.04 -16.08
N LEU A 33 -21.09 -4.94 -15.87
CA LEU A 33 -20.14 -4.50 -16.90
C LEU A 33 -20.12 -5.46 -18.10
N HIS A 34 -20.51 -6.73 -17.93
CA HIS A 34 -20.70 -7.68 -19.03
C HIS A 34 -21.77 -7.22 -20.04
N GLN A 35 -22.82 -6.56 -19.58
CA GLN A 35 -23.87 -5.99 -20.46
C GLN A 35 -23.42 -4.69 -21.17
N LYS A 36 -22.30 -4.11 -20.72
CA LYS A 36 -21.74 -2.87 -21.25
C LYS A 36 -20.52 -3.11 -22.17
N GLY A 37 -20.25 -4.37 -22.54
CA GLY A 37 -19.18 -4.73 -23.48
C GLY A 37 -17.88 -5.23 -22.82
N ILE A 38 -17.82 -5.37 -21.49
CA ILE A 38 -16.67 -5.94 -20.79
C ILE A 38 -17.03 -7.38 -20.40
N SER A 39 -16.75 -8.33 -21.28
CA SER A 39 -17.27 -9.70 -21.19
C SER A 39 -16.72 -10.49 -20.00
N LEU A 40 -15.48 -10.26 -19.59
CA LEU A 40 -14.80 -11.01 -18.54
C LEU A 40 -14.24 -10.08 -17.46
N PRO A 41 -14.38 -10.41 -16.17
CA PRO A 41 -13.81 -9.61 -15.08
C PRO A 41 -12.28 -9.53 -15.12
N GLU A 42 -11.60 -10.58 -15.59
CA GLU A 42 -10.14 -10.64 -15.68
C GLU A 42 -9.59 -9.58 -16.66
N GLU A 43 -10.31 -9.30 -17.73
CA GLU A 43 -9.93 -8.29 -18.70
C GLU A 43 -10.08 -6.88 -18.10
N PHE A 44 -11.20 -6.62 -17.42
CA PHE A 44 -11.43 -5.39 -16.67
C PHE A 44 -10.32 -5.16 -15.64
N ILE A 45 -10.02 -6.18 -14.82
CA ILE A 45 -9.02 -6.11 -13.75
C ILE A 45 -7.63 -5.86 -14.32
N ARG A 46 -7.26 -6.54 -15.40
CA ARG A 46 -5.94 -6.36 -16.05
C ARG A 46 -5.73 -4.91 -16.53
N ILE A 47 -6.75 -4.33 -17.16
CA ILE A 47 -6.68 -2.94 -17.64
C ILE A 47 -6.70 -1.96 -16.46
N TYR A 48 -7.58 -2.19 -15.47
CA TYR A 48 -7.64 -1.38 -14.27
C TYR A 48 -6.29 -1.35 -13.54
N LYS A 49 -5.63 -2.48 -13.31
CA LYS A 49 -4.34 -2.54 -12.60
C LYS A 49 -3.29 -1.63 -13.23
N ARG A 50 -3.16 -1.67 -14.56
CA ARG A 50 -2.22 -0.80 -15.29
C ARG A 50 -2.55 0.67 -15.09
N ILE A 51 -3.82 1.05 -15.34
CA ILE A 51 -4.28 2.44 -15.25
C ILE A 51 -4.21 2.94 -13.80
N ASN A 52 -4.52 2.10 -12.83
CA ASN A 52 -4.41 2.43 -11.43
C ASN A 52 -2.96 2.76 -11.03
N GLU A 53 -1.97 2.00 -11.52
CA GLU A 53 -0.55 2.27 -11.24
C GLU A 53 -0.10 3.60 -11.85
N ASP A 54 -0.51 3.88 -13.10
CA ASP A 54 -0.26 5.17 -13.76
C ASP A 54 -0.87 6.34 -12.96
N CYS A 55 -2.11 6.19 -12.48
CA CYS A 55 -2.78 7.19 -11.66
C CYS A 55 -2.10 7.38 -10.28
N TRP A 56 -1.62 6.30 -9.64
CA TRP A 56 -0.87 6.40 -8.40
C TRP A 56 0.47 7.11 -8.59
N THR A 57 1.15 6.89 -9.72
CA THR A 57 2.37 7.63 -10.07
C THR A 57 2.09 9.13 -10.18
N LEU A 58 1.06 9.52 -10.93
CA LEU A 58 0.64 10.91 -11.03
C LEU A 58 0.27 11.52 -9.67
N TYR A 59 -0.37 10.75 -8.80
CA TYR A 59 -0.73 11.20 -7.46
C TYR A 59 0.51 11.36 -6.56
N ARG A 60 1.49 10.44 -6.63
CA ARG A 60 2.78 10.57 -5.90
C ARG A 60 3.52 11.84 -6.32
N ASP A 61 3.49 12.15 -7.62
CA ASP A 61 4.12 13.35 -8.20
C ASP A 61 3.32 14.64 -7.98
N ASN A 62 2.20 14.58 -7.25
CA ASN A 62 1.26 15.69 -7.04
C ASN A 62 0.66 16.28 -8.35
N ALA A 63 0.66 15.51 -9.44
CA ALA A 63 0.09 15.90 -10.72
C ALA A 63 -1.45 15.77 -10.76
N ILE A 64 -2.02 14.97 -9.87
CA ILE A 64 -3.48 14.83 -9.69
C ILE A 64 -3.85 14.84 -8.21
N THR A 65 -5.10 15.21 -7.92
CA THR A 65 -5.65 15.22 -6.55
C THR A 65 -6.08 13.81 -6.11
N LYS A 66 -6.39 13.67 -4.82
CA LYS A 66 -6.98 12.45 -4.23
C LYS A 66 -8.33 12.10 -4.89
N GLU A 67 -9.16 13.10 -5.13
CA GLU A 67 -10.44 12.97 -5.80
C GLU A 67 -10.28 12.53 -7.26
N ASP A 68 -9.32 13.12 -7.97
CA ASP A 68 -8.95 12.69 -9.31
C ASP A 68 -8.53 11.23 -9.35
N LEU A 69 -7.64 10.81 -8.44
CA LEU A 69 -7.18 9.43 -8.37
C LEU A 69 -8.35 8.45 -8.16
N ARG A 70 -9.29 8.80 -7.27
CA ARG A 70 -10.46 7.95 -6.98
C ARG A 70 -11.33 7.71 -8.20
N THR A 71 -11.49 8.73 -9.05
CA THR A 71 -12.43 8.71 -10.18
C THR A 71 -11.74 8.34 -11.49
N LYS A 72 -10.59 8.98 -11.82
CA LYS A 72 -9.92 8.84 -13.12
C LYS A 72 -9.49 7.41 -13.41
N ARG A 73 -9.03 6.63 -12.42
CA ARG A 73 -8.64 5.24 -12.65
C ARG A 73 -9.79 4.39 -13.18
N PHE A 74 -11.03 4.64 -12.77
CA PHE A 74 -12.21 3.94 -13.30
C PHE A 74 -12.70 4.56 -14.60
N ALA A 75 -12.70 5.89 -14.72
CA ALA A 75 -13.07 6.57 -15.97
C ALA A 75 -12.17 6.14 -17.13
N ASN A 76 -10.86 6.18 -16.94
CA ASN A 76 -9.88 5.77 -17.95
C ASN A 76 -9.98 4.25 -18.25
N THR A 77 -10.31 3.44 -17.24
CA THR A 77 -10.54 2.00 -17.47
C THR A 77 -11.77 1.77 -18.33
N LEU A 78 -12.88 2.43 -18.05
CA LEU A 78 -14.10 2.32 -18.85
C LEU A 78 -13.89 2.89 -20.27
N GLU A 79 -13.18 4.00 -20.39
CA GLU A 79 -12.84 4.61 -21.70
C GLU A 79 -12.02 3.64 -22.57
N TYR A 80 -11.08 2.86 -21.98
CA TYR A 80 -10.35 1.82 -22.73
C TYR A 80 -11.28 0.82 -23.42
N PHE A 81 -12.46 0.54 -22.83
CA PHE A 81 -13.49 -0.31 -23.41
C PHE A 81 -14.52 0.45 -24.23
N GLY A 82 -14.29 1.73 -24.50
CA GLY A 82 -15.22 2.58 -25.27
C GLY A 82 -16.45 3.05 -24.50
N ILE A 83 -16.46 2.93 -23.17
CA ILE A 83 -17.57 3.34 -22.30
C ILE A 83 -17.29 4.74 -21.76
N LEU A 84 -17.97 5.74 -22.30
CA LEU A 84 -17.87 7.14 -21.88
C LEU A 84 -19.03 7.49 -20.92
N ASP A 85 -19.00 6.95 -19.72
CA ASP A 85 -20.03 7.13 -18.68
C ASP A 85 -19.37 7.59 -17.36
N ALA A 86 -19.31 8.90 -17.18
CA ALA A 86 -18.71 9.52 -15.99
C ALA A 86 -19.45 9.15 -14.71
N LYS A 87 -20.78 9.00 -14.74
CA LYS A 87 -21.58 8.62 -13.56
C LYS A 87 -21.30 7.17 -13.14
N LEU A 88 -21.14 6.30 -14.11
CA LEU A 88 -20.76 4.91 -13.86
C LEU A 88 -19.36 4.84 -13.25
N ALA A 89 -18.39 5.59 -13.79
CA ALA A 89 -17.04 5.66 -13.26
C ALA A 89 -17.01 6.15 -11.80
N GLU A 90 -17.75 7.22 -11.51
CA GLU A 90 -17.90 7.76 -10.16
C GLU A 90 -18.53 6.74 -9.20
N SER A 91 -19.59 6.05 -9.63
CA SER A 91 -20.28 5.04 -8.84
C SER A 91 -19.37 3.85 -8.53
N ILE A 92 -18.62 3.34 -9.52
CA ILE A 92 -17.65 2.26 -9.31
C ILE A 92 -16.53 2.72 -8.37
N GLY A 93 -16.01 3.94 -8.57
CA GLY A 93 -14.97 4.52 -7.73
C GLY A 93 -15.40 4.67 -6.27
N HIS A 94 -16.61 5.15 -6.05
CA HIS A 94 -17.21 5.26 -4.72
C HIS A 94 -17.34 3.88 -4.04
N ASP A 95 -17.93 2.92 -4.74
CA ASP A 95 -18.10 1.57 -4.23
C ASP A 95 -16.77 0.90 -3.91
N TYR A 96 -15.76 1.08 -4.76
CA TYR A 96 -14.42 0.53 -4.54
C TYR A 96 -13.79 1.07 -3.24
N VAL A 97 -13.78 2.39 -3.06
CA VAL A 97 -13.20 3.01 -1.87
C VAL A 97 -13.98 2.67 -0.60
N THR A 98 -15.30 2.47 -0.74
CA THR A 98 -16.16 2.11 0.38
C THR A 98 -16.00 0.65 0.79
N ASN A 99 -15.88 -0.29 -0.16
CA ASN A 99 -15.97 -1.73 0.14
C ASN A 99 -14.61 -2.42 0.22
N CYS A 100 -13.66 -2.05 -0.64
CA CYS A 100 -12.35 -2.71 -0.69
C CYS A 100 -11.61 -2.70 0.66
N PRO A 101 -11.65 -1.64 1.48
CA PRO A 101 -10.99 -1.60 2.79
C PRO A 101 -11.52 -2.60 3.82
N TYR A 102 -12.71 -3.15 3.62
CA TYR A 102 -13.29 -4.18 4.49
C TYR A 102 -12.80 -5.60 4.20
N ARG A 103 -12.03 -5.79 3.14
CA ARG A 103 -11.38 -7.07 2.87
C ARG A 103 -10.17 -7.25 3.79
N THR A 104 -9.90 -8.51 4.14
CA THR A 104 -8.98 -8.83 5.26
C THR A 104 -7.87 -9.80 4.89
N GLU A 105 -7.63 -10.04 3.60
CA GLU A 105 -6.54 -10.90 3.18
C GLU A 105 -5.20 -10.25 3.49
N LEU A 106 -4.38 -10.95 4.25
CA LEU A 106 -3.01 -10.57 4.60
C LEU A 106 -2.01 -11.49 3.88
N PHE A 107 -0.78 -11.04 3.75
CA PHE A 107 0.30 -11.92 3.34
C PHE A 107 0.49 -13.06 4.35
N PRO A 108 1.05 -14.21 3.93
CA PRO A 108 1.40 -15.27 4.87
C PRO A 108 2.32 -14.77 5.99
N ASN A 109 2.20 -15.38 7.16
CA ASN A 109 3.08 -15.15 8.31
C ASN A 109 3.04 -13.74 8.93
N VAL A 110 2.09 -12.86 8.54
CA VAL A 110 1.99 -11.49 9.07
C VAL A 110 1.90 -11.48 10.60
N PHE A 111 0.98 -12.22 11.20
CA PHE A 111 0.85 -12.24 12.66
C PHE A 111 2.04 -12.90 13.34
N GLU A 112 2.62 -13.94 12.73
CA GLU A 112 3.79 -14.60 13.29
C GLU A 112 5.01 -13.66 13.36
N ILE A 113 5.25 -12.87 12.30
CA ILE A 113 6.36 -11.91 12.32
C ILE A 113 6.08 -10.73 13.23
N ILE A 114 4.83 -10.22 13.27
CA ILE A 114 4.41 -9.16 14.19
C ILE A 114 4.65 -9.61 15.65
N ASP A 115 4.19 -10.80 16.03
CA ASP A 115 4.34 -11.32 17.40
C ASP A 115 5.81 -11.51 17.80
N TYR A 116 6.64 -11.94 16.86
CA TYR A 116 8.08 -12.05 17.08
C TYR A 116 8.74 -10.68 17.29
N LEU A 117 8.43 -9.72 16.42
CA LEU A 117 9.06 -8.40 16.44
C LEU A 117 8.59 -7.55 17.61
N LYS A 118 7.30 -7.56 17.97
CA LYS A 118 6.76 -6.73 19.07
C LYS A 118 7.34 -7.09 20.45
N SER A 119 7.94 -8.28 20.57
CA SER A 119 8.64 -8.68 21.80
C SER A 119 9.99 -7.98 21.98
N LYS A 120 10.51 -7.34 20.92
CA LYS A 120 11.87 -6.75 20.87
C LYS A 120 11.87 -5.28 20.42
N TYR A 121 10.87 -4.86 19.62
CA TYR A 121 10.83 -3.58 18.93
C TYR A 121 9.46 -2.94 19.06
N GLU A 122 9.39 -1.61 18.97
CA GLU A 122 8.14 -0.91 18.74
C GLU A 122 7.81 -0.90 17.25
N LEU A 123 6.56 -1.24 16.92
CA LEU A 123 6.11 -1.37 15.54
C LEU A 123 5.24 -0.19 15.13
N HIS A 124 5.43 0.29 13.90
CA HIS A 124 4.72 1.42 13.31
C HIS A 124 4.39 1.16 11.85
N ILE A 125 3.45 1.93 11.31
CA ILE A 125 3.12 1.94 9.89
C ILE A 125 3.53 3.28 9.26
N ILE A 126 4.12 3.24 8.05
CA ILE A 126 4.28 4.41 7.16
C ILE A 126 3.67 4.07 5.81
N THR A 127 2.60 4.76 5.41
CA THR A 127 1.86 4.45 4.18
C THR A 127 1.52 5.67 3.34
N ASN A 128 1.52 5.50 2.00
CA ASN A 128 1.01 6.47 1.04
C ASN A 128 -0.51 6.37 0.81
N GLY A 129 -1.16 5.36 1.38
CA GLY A 129 -2.61 5.19 1.28
C GLY A 129 -3.39 6.28 2.00
N PHE A 130 -4.66 6.45 1.61
CA PHE A 130 -5.55 7.45 2.21
C PHE A 130 -5.84 7.14 3.67
N GLU A 131 -5.76 8.13 4.53
CA GLU A 131 -5.84 7.98 5.98
C GLU A 131 -7.09 7.20 6.42
N GLU A 132 -8.27 7.61 5.97
CA GLU A 132 -9.53 6.96 6.33
C GLU A 132 -9.61 5.51 5.82
N VAL A 133 -9.00 5.22 4.66
CA VAL A 133 -8.94 3.88 4.07
C VAL A 133 -8.03 2.96 4.88
N GLN A 134 -6.83 3.45 5.22
CA GLN A 134 -5.85 2.66 5.97
C GLN A 134 -6.33 2.31 7.36
N HIS A 135 -7.00 3.24 8.06
CA HIS A 135 -7.60 2.95 9.37
C HIS A 135 -8.66 1.85 9.30
N VAL A 136 -9.49 1.82 8.25
CA VAL A 136 -10.48 0.74 8.05
C VAL A 136 -9.76 -0.59 7.81
N LYS A 137 -8.79 -0.65 6.89
CA LYS A 137 -8.01 -1.87 6.62
C LYS A 137 -7.35 -2.42 7.89
N MET A 138 -6.64 -1.57 8.63
CA MET A 138 -5.98 -1.94 9.88
C MET A 138 -6.95 -2.54 10.89
N LYS A 139 -8.10 -1.87 11.08
CA LYS A 139 -9.12 -2.33 12.01
C LYS A 139 -9.76 -3.65 11.58
N GLN A 140 -10.17 -3.78 10.32
CA GLN A 140 -10.85 -4.97 9.81
C GLN A 140 -9.93 -6.19 9.78
N SER A 141 -8.63 -5.96 9.55
CA SER A 141 -7.61 -7.02 9.53
C SER A 141 -7.00 -7.31 10.91
N ASN A 142 -7.53 -6.74 12.01
CA ASN A 142 -7.03 -6.89 13.38
C ASN A 142 -5.54 -6.49 13.53
N LEU A 143 -5.08 -5.51 12.77
CA LEU A 143 -3.70 -5.03 12.82
C LEU A 143 -3.50 -3.84 13.77
N THR A 144 -4.54 -3.05 14.05
CA THR A 144 -4.43 -1.76 14.75
C THR A 144 -3.71 -1.85 16.10
N GLU A 145 -4.01 -2.87 16.90
CA GLU A 145 -3.47 -3.05 18.26
C GLU A 145 -2.00 -3.46 18.32
N HIS A 146 -1.40 -3.79 17.17
CA HIS A 146 -0.02 -4.22 17.08
C HIS A 146 0.95 -3.07 16.75
N PHE A 147 0.44 -1.90 16.39
CA PHE A 147 1.25 -0.77 15.94
C PHE A 147 1.02 0.46 16.83
N SER A 148 2.09 1.03 17.34
CA SER A 148 2.04 2.22 18.21
C SER A 148 1.64 3.47 17.45
N GLU A 149 2.10 3.63 16.19
CA GLU A 149 1.76 4.77 15.34
C GLU A 149 1.41 4.32 13.91
N ILE A 150 0.41 4.99 13.33
CA ILE A 150 0.04 4.85 11.93
C ILE A 150 0.25 6.21 11.26
N ILE A 151 1.31 6.29 10.47
CA ILE A 151 1.75 7.50 9.79
C ILE A 151 1.30 7.43 8.33
N THR A 152 0.39 8.31 7.96
CA THR A 152 -0.09 8.45 6.59
C THR A 152 0.60 9.63 5.91
N SER A 153 0.72 9.58 4.58
CA SER A 153 1.23 10.69 3.79
C SER A 153 0.42 11.98 3.99
N GLU A 154 -0.88 11.86 4.31
CA GLU A 154 -1.75 12.99 4.59
C GLU A 154 -1.37 13.68 5.91
N LYS A 155 -1.09 12.91 6.98
CA LYS A 155 -0.61 13.46 8.25
C LYS A 155 0.78 14.09 8.16
N ALA A 156 1.67 13.45 7.41
CA ALA A 156 3.03 13.94 7.23
C ALA A 156 3.13 15.13 6.25
N GLY A 157 2.09 15.38 5.45
CA GLY A 157 2.10 16.39 4.39
C GLY A 157 3.02 16.08 3.23
N ALA A 158 3.51 14.83 3.12
CA ALA A 158 4.38 14.36 2.05
C ALA A 158 4.22 12.84 1.87
N LYS A 159 4.46 12.38 0.64
CA LYS A 159 4.37 10.96 0.26
C LYS A 159 5.77 10.34 0.20
N LYS A 160 5.93 9.06 0.56
CA LYS A 160 7.15 8.30 0.25
C LYS A 160 7.40 8.37 -1.27
N PRO A 161 8.64 8.56 -1.75
CA PRO A 161 9.92 8.54 -1.02
C PRO A 161 10.37 9.90 -0.46
N HIS A 162 9.55 10.94 -0.45
CA HIS A 162 9.97 12.26 0.02
C HIS A 162 10.46 12.20 1.48
N PRO A 163 11.65 12.77 1.82
CA PRO A 163 12.26 12.62 3.14
C PRO A 163 11.41 13.17 4.29
N GLN A 164 10.50 14.11 4.03
CA GLN A 164 9.63 14.69 5.03
C GLN A 164 8.72 13.66 5.73
N ILE A 165 8.24 12.61 5.04
CA ILE A 165 7.39 11.60 5.69
C ILE A 165 8.19 10.77 6.69
N PHE A 166 9.45 10.45 6.38
CA PHE A 166 10.35 9.74 7.28
C PHE A 166 10.77 10.63 8.45
N ALA A 167 11.05 11.93 8.19
CA ALA A 167 11.34 12.90 9.24
C ALA A 167 10.17 13.02 10.22
N TYR A 168 8.94 13.17 9.71
CA TYR A 168 7.74 13.20 10.53
C TYR A 168 7.59 11.92 11.35
N ALA A 169 7.89 10.75 10.75
CA ALA A 169 7.78 9.45 11.41
C ALA A 169 8.74 9.35 12.61
N VAL A 170 10.03 9.65 12.44
CA VAL A 170 11.01 9.56 13.52
C VAL A 170 10.80 10.62 14.60
N GLU A 171 10.36 11.82 14.21
CA GLU A 171 9.99 12.89 15.17
C GLU A 171 8.79 12.46 16.02
N LYS A 172 7.75 11.88 15.39
CA LYS A 172 6.52 11.45 16.06
C LYS A 172 6.79 10.40 17.13
N VAL A 173 7.74 9.49 16.89
CA VAL A 173 8.10 8.44 17.87
C VAL A 173 9.32 8.83 18.76
N GLY A 174 9.93 10.00 18.51
CA GLY A 174 10.99 10.53 19.36
C GLY A 174 12.34 9.82 19.25
N VAL A 175 12.72 9.37 18.04
CA VAL A 175 13.92 8.53 17.80
C VAL A 175 14.79 9.06 16.66
N SER A 176 15.98 8.52 16.50
CA SER A 176 16.86 8.81 15.36
C SER A 176 16.66 7.81 14.24
N ALA A 177 16.91 8.22 12.98
CA ALA A 177 16.80 7.36 11.81
C ALA A 177 17.64 6.08 11.93
N GLN A 178 18.84 6.15 12.54
CA GLN A 178 19.75 5.02 12.73
C GLN A 178 19.22 3.94 13.69
N ASP A 179 18.22 4.27 14.52
CA ASP A 179 17.57 3.30 15.41
C ASP A 179 16.32 2.67 14.76
N CYS A 180 16.07 2.96 13.47
CA CYS A 180 14.89 2.56 12.72
C CYS A 180 15.22 1.65 11.54
N VAL A 181 14.29 0.75 11.22
CA VAL A 181 14.28 -0.02 9.97
C VAL A 181 12.92 0.13 9.30
N MET A 182 12.92 0.35 7.98
CA MET A 182 11.74 0.33 7.12
C MET A 182 11.62 -1.03 6.44
N ILE A 183 10.42 -1.61 6.42
CA ILE A 183 10.09 -2.85 5.73
C ILE A 183 8.96 -2.55 4.75
N GLY A 184 9.18 -2.81 3.47
CA GLY A 184 8.19 -2.52 2.43
C GLY A 184 8.49 -3.24 1.12
N ASP A 185 7.53 -3.17 0.18
CA ASP A 185 7.58 -3.83 -1.13
C ASP A 185 7.92 -2.88 -2.28
N ASP A 186 7.79 -1.57 -2.08
CA ASP A 186 8.11 -0.58 -3.13
C ASP A 186 9.58 -0.17 -3.03
N LEU A 187 10.36 -0.57 -4.04
CA LEU A 187 11.82 -0.34 -4.06
C LEU A 187 12.16 1.16 -3.99
N LEU A 188 11.41 2.02 -4.67
CA LEU A 188 11.62 3.47 -4.68
C LEU A 188 11.05 4.12 -3.43
N CYS A 189 9.78 3.86 -3.15
CA CYS A 189 9.07 4.59 -2.10
C CYS A 189 9.50 4.18 -0.69
N ASP A 190 9.64 2.87 -0.44
CA ASP A 190 9.91 2.35 0.89
C ASP A 190 11.41 2.21 1.14
N ILE A 191 12.11 1.59 0.17
CA ILE A 191 13.47 1.13 0.42
C ILE A 191 14.48 2.24 0.15
N GLU A 192 14.49 2.78 -1.09
CA GLU A 192 15.40 3.88 -1.45
C GLU A 192 15.11 5.12 -0.61
N GLY A 193 13.83 5.50 -0.47
CA GLY A 193 13.46 6.65 0.37
C GLY A 193 13.89 6.52 1.82
N ALA A 194 13.78 5.34 2.45
CA ALA A 194 14.23 5.11 3.83
C ALA A 194 15.76 5.12 3.94
N VAL A 195 16.47 4.46 3.01
CA VAL A 195 17.94 4.43 2.99
C VAL A 195 18.51 5.83 2.79
N ASP A 196 17.98 6.60 1.85
CA ASP A 196 18.41 7.98 1.59
C ASP A 196 18.14 8.91 2.79
N PHE A 197 17.10 8.63 3.55
CA PHE A 197 16.82 9.34 4.81
C PHE A 197 17.74 8.92 5.95
N GLY A 198 18.45 7.79 5.86
CA GLY A 198 19.39 7.27 6.87
C GLY A 198 18.80 6.21 7.80
N MET A 199 17.66 5.63 7.47
CA MET A 199 17.14 4.41 8.09
C MET A 199 17.80 3.18 7.49
N GLN A 200 17.77 2.05 8.21
CA GLN A 200 17.99 0.75 7.59
C GLN A 200 16.72 0.32 6.84
N ALA A 201 16.85 -0.60 5.88
CA ALA A 201 15.72 -1.11 5.13
C ALA A 201 15.80 -2.62 4.92
N ILE A 202 14.65 -3.29 4.98
CA ILE A 202 14.45 -4.68 4.54
C ILE A 202 13.45 -4.67 3.41
N TYR A 203 13.88 -5.14 2.24
CA TYR A 203 13.01 -5.21 1.06
C TYR A 203 12.20 -6.49 1.07
N PHE A 204 10.87 -6.35 1.20
CA PHE A 204 9.94 -7.45 0.97
C PHE A 204 9.73 -7.62 -0.53
N ASN A 205 10.34 -8.63 -1.11
CA ASN A 205 10.51 -8.83 -2.54
C ASN A 205 10.00 -10.21 -3.02
N PRO A 206 8.71 -10.49 -2.88
CA PRO A 206 8.14 -11.79 -3.28
C PRO A 206 8.30 -12.07 -4.78
N HIS A 207 8.46 -11.01 -5.59
CA HIS A 207 8.61 -11.12 -7.05
C HIS A 207 10.06 -11.21 -7.53
N LYS A 208 11.06 -11.21 -6.63
CA LYS A 208 12.50 -11.32 -6.96
C LYS A 208 12.99 -10.24 -7.91
N VAL A 209 12.50 -9.03 -7.73
CA VAL A 209 12.96 -7.85 -8.50
C VAL A 209 14.44 -7.62 -8.22
N LYS A 210 15.25 -7.49 -9.28
CA LYS A 210 16.67 -7.21 -9.15
C LYS A 210 16.90 -5.75 -8.77
N HIS A 211 17.78 -5.51 -7.81
CA HIS A 211 18.20 -4.17 -7.38
C HIS A 211 19.65 -4.18 -6.93
N ASN A 212 20.23 -2.98 -6.82
CA ASN A 212 21.62 -2.78 -6.36
C ASN A 212 21.69 -1.95 -5.07
N LEU A 213 20.55 -1.72 -4.40
CA LEU A 213 20.51 -0.97 -3.13
C LEU A 213 21.18 -1.78 -2.03
N ASN A 214 21.93 -1.08 -1.18
CA ASN A 214 22.50 -1.67 0.03
C ASN A 214 21.41 -1.70 1.12
N VAL A 215 20.85 -2.87 1.37
CA VAL A 215 19.76 -3.08 2.33
C VAL A 215 20.18 -4.06 3.41
N LEU A 216 19.56 -3.96 4.58
CA LEU A 216 19.78 -4.90 5.69
C LEU A 216 19.35 -6.33 5.33
N GLY A 217 18.23 -6.46 4.59
CA GLY A 217 17.69 -7.73 4.14
C GLY A 217 16.87 -7.60 2.85
N ASN A 218 16.82 -8.69 2.07
CA ASN A 218 15.95 -8.86 0.90
C ASN A 218 15.24 -10.19 1.05
N VAL A 219 13.95 -10.15 1.36
CA VAL A 219 13.15 -11.30 1.78
C VAL A 219 11.99 -11.57 0.83
N GLN A 220 11.64 -12.82 0.62
CA GLN A 220 10.52 -13.23 -0.24
C GLN A 220 9.28 -13.61 0.60
N ASP A 221 9.51 -13.98 1.85
CA ASP A 221 8.48 -14.27 2.85
C ASP A 221 8.77 -13.43 4.09
N LEU A 222 7.73 -12.90 4.72
CA LEU A 222 7.86 -12.08 5.92
C LEU A 222 8.54 -12.80 7.08
N ILE A 223 8.43 -14.12 7.16
CA ILE A 223 9.08 -14.90 8.20
C ILE A 223 10.62 -14.84 8.15
N GLU A 224 11.18 -14.59 6.96
CA GLU A 224 12.63 -14.47 6.76
C GLU A 224 13.22 -13.24 7.45
N ILE A 225 12.38 -12.25 7.81
CA ILE A 225 12.80 -11.06 8.57
C ILE A 225 13.47 -11.46 9.90
N LYS A 226 13.09 -12.60 10.50
CA LYS A 226 13.71 -13.12 11.72
C LYS A 226 15.22 -13.35 11.62
N ALA A 227 15.76 -13.45 10.41
CA ALA A 227 17.20 -13.63 10.22
C ALA A 227 17.98 -12.30 10.34
N PHE A 228 17.30 -11.18 10.36
CA PHE A 228 17.89 -9.83 10.34
C PHE A 228 17.58 -9.02 11.62
N LEU A 229 16.49 -9.40 12.34
CA LEU A 229 15.97 -8.67 13.51
C LEU A 229 15.72 -9.57 14.75
#